data_ec2703cbb3e145c29622839f214e6695
#
_entry.id   ec2703cbb3e145c29622839f214e6695
#
_cell.length_a   1.000
_cell.length_b   1.000
_cell.length_c   1.000
_cell.angle_alpha   90.00
_cell.angle_beta   90.00
_cell.angle_gamma   90.00
#
_symmetry.space_group_name_H-M   'P 1'
#
loop_
_entity.id
_entity.type
_entity.pdbx_description
1 polymer ?
#
loop_
_entity_poly.entity_id
_entity_poly.type
_entity_poly.pdbx_seq_one_letter_code
_entity_poly.pdbx_strand_id
1 'polypeptide(L)'
;MAMFENNIIWILLVGLVGIWISLDFIQAMFSSIKEGKEEKQEEGQEEELEDRPSSNDNRDKLTGISKSDGPVAVTGASGYIGSRVVEDLMHQGYQVHACVRDVSNEKKVDHLLNLNHQGLEGGIELYESDLLEKGSYDKAFEGCSGIIHCGAALGFNRETPQEVYDGCFTQNEHVIESVKRAGTVKRFVFTSSFAAVGHPRPEGYVFTEKDWCGDNVEGYGGAWTEENISKNRDIAYAMAKANTEKMIYKAAEEDGNFEAISINPLHVIGPLMSDNHNQFFSWQFFIGQLLKGLDFGYWKERQLRGSTMLWNMVDVRDVARAHRLGTESPNAKNGSRYILSATDRSGEMFTWELQAKLKELFPEIENIGGEEMEEGKPKEKTYDSPRSYCSLAIEELGLSTYSIEDTLKETGDSYKALNLL
;
A
#
# COMPACT_ATOMS: atom_id res chain seq x y z
N MET A 1 17.94 -15.96 33.07
CA MET A 1 16.56 -16.09 33.56
C MET A 1 15.78 -14.78 33.46
N ALA A 2 16.31 -13.64 33.85
CA ALA A 2 15.60 -12.35 33.78
C ALA A 2 15.35 -11.78 32.35
N MET A 3 16.07 -12.23 31.35
CA MET A 3 15.89 -11.82 29.92
C MET A 3 14.75 -12.57 29.21
N PHE A 4 14.39 -13.76 29.69
CA PHE A 4 13.29 -14.54 29.10
C PHE A 4 11.91 -14.12 29.60
N GLU A 5 11.79 -13.62 30.82
CA GLU A 5 10.53 -13.18 31.38
C GLU A 5 10.01 -11.86 30.73
N ASN A 6 10.90 -10.95 30.36
CA ASN A 6 10.51 -9.71 29.69
C ASN A 6 9.97 -9.94 28.26
N ASN A 7 10.46 -10.93 27.54
CA ASN A 7 9.97 -11.25 26.19
C ASN A 7 8.57 -11.90 26.21
N ILE A 8 8.26 -12.69 27.24
CA ILE A 8 6.94 -13.33 27.39
C ILE A 8 5.87 -12.27 27.74
N ILE A 9 6.21 -11.28 28.55
CA ILE A 9 5.28 -10.17 28.91
C ILE A 9 5.00 -9.30 27.67
N TRP A 10 5.99 -9.05 26.81
CA TRP A 10 5.80 -8.32 25.56
C TRP A 10 4.94 -9.12 24.55
N ILE A 11 5.13 -10.41 24.44
CA ILE A 11 4.34 -11.29 23.56
C ILE A 11 2.88 -11.34 24.04
N LEU A 12 2.62 -11.36 25.35
CA LEU A 12 1.28 -11.33 25.91
C LEU A 12 0.60 -9.97 25.76
N LEU A 13 1.33 -8.86 25.88
CA LEU A 13 0.80 -7.51 25.68
C LEU A 13 0.46 -7.25 24.21
N VAL A 14 1.31 -7.69 23.28
CA VAL A 14 1.08 -7.57 21.84
C VAL A 14 -0.06 -8.49 21.39
N GLY A 15 -0.19 -9.68 21.97
CA GLY A 15 -1.33 -10.58 21.73
C GLY A 15 -2.66 -9.94 22.15
N LEU A 16 -2.70 -9.25 23.30
CA LEU A 16 -3.91 -8.58 23.79
C LEU A 16 -4.31 -7.39 22.89
N VAL A 17 -3.36 -6.62 22.37
CA VAL A 17 -3.65 -5.51 21.45
C VAL A 17 -4.14 -6.03 20.10
N GLY A 18 -3.60 -7.15 19.59
CA GLY A 18 -4.07 -7.81 18.37
C GLY A 18 -5.51 -8.36 18.51
N ILE A 19 -5.88 -8.89 19.68
CA ILE A 19 -7.22 -9.37 20.01
C ILE A 19 -8.25 -8.22 19.96
N TRP A 20 -7.87 -7.04 20.45
CA TRP A 20 -8.75 -5.87 20.46
C TRP A 20 -9.08 -5.39 19.03
N ILE A 21 -8.09 -5.34 18.14
CA ILE A 21 -8.29 -4.91 16.73
C ILE A 21 -9.28 -5.84 16.00
N SER A 22 -9.25 -7.14 16.28
CA SER A 22 -10.15 -8.11 15.62
C SER A 22 -11.58 -8.06 16.18
N LEU A 23 -11.75 -7.80 17.46
CA LEU A 23 -13.06 -7.67 18.12
C LEU A 23 -13.81 -6.41 17.67
N ASP A 24 -13.12 -5.28 17.55
CA ASP A 24 -13.73 -4.05 17.09
C ASP A 24 -14.17 -4.13 15.63
N PHE A 25 -13.37 -4.77 14.77
CA PHE A 25 -13.74 -5.03 13.37
C PHE A 25 -14.99 -5.93 13.28
N ILE A 26 -15.07 -6.94 14.11
CA ILE A 26 -16.22 -7.87 14.20
C ILE A 26 -17.46 -7.14 14.71
N GLN A 27 -17.32 -6.29 15.74
CA GLN A 27 -18.44 -5.53 16.30
C GLN A 27 -18.94 -4.46 15.32
N ALA A 28 -18.06 -3.74 14.62
CA ALA A 28 -18.44 -2.76 13.60
C ALA A 28 -19.23 -3.40 12.44
N MET A 29 -18.84 -4.59 11.99
CA MET A 29 -19.58 -5.33 10.97
C MET A 29 -20.95 -5.82 11.44
N PHE A 30 -21.09 -6.23 12.70
CA PHE A 30 -22.38 -6.69 13.24
C PHE A 30 -23.32 -5.55 13.64
N SER A 31 -22.79 -4.39 14.06
CA SER A 31 -23.62 -3.20 14.30
C SER A 31 -24.18 -2.65 12.99
N SER A 32 -23.41 -2.59 11.92
CA SER A 32 -23.88 -2.18 10.59
C SER A 32 -25.07 -3.03 10.07
N ILE A 33 -25.07 -4.33 10.42
CA ILE A 33 -26.18 -5.25 10.04
C ILE A 33 -27.43 -5.02 10.91
N LYS A 34 -27.28 -4.49 12.12
CA LYS A 34 -28.40 -4.24 13.03
C LYS A 34 -29.05 -2.86 12.87
N GLU A 35 -28.26 -1.83 12.59
CA GLU A 35 -28.74 -0.45 12.49
C GLU A 35 -29.41 -0.14 11.15
N GLY A 36 -29.08 -0.86 10.06
CA GLY A 36 -29.70 -0.70 8.73
C GLY A 36 -31.16 -1.17 8.61
N LYS A 37 -31.84 -1.51 9.73
CA LYS A 37 -33.26 -1.94 9.73
C LYS A 37 -34.26 -0.89 10.24
N GLU A 38 -33.81 0.26 10.71
CA GLU A 38 -34.71 1.27 11.29
C GLU A 38 -34.38 2.70 10.84
N GLU A 39 -34.52 3.04 9.56
CA GLU A 39 -34.80 4.44 9.18
C GLU A 39 -35.43 4.52 7.81
N LYS A 40 -36.58 5.23 7.74
CA LYS A 40 -37.40 5.45 6.56
C LYS A 40 -37.03 6.77 5.90
N GLN A 41 -37.06 6.73 4.57
CA GLN A 41 -37.33 7.75 3.55
C GLN A 41 -37.48 9.23 4.01
N GLU A 42 -36.63 10.09 3.47
CA GLU A 42 -37.03 11.46 3.04
C GLU A 42 -36.37 11.75 1.67
N GLU A 43 -37.25 12.27 0.76
CA GLU A 43 -36.91 12.68 -0.59
C GLU A 43 -36.15 14.01 -0.58
N GLY A 44 -35.08 14.13 -1.33
CA GLY A 44 -34.31 15.37 -1.50
C GLY A 44 -33.84 15.60 -2.93
N GLN A 45 -34.15 16.73 -3.44
CA GLN A 45 -34.07 17.29 -4.80
C GLN A 45 -32.65 17.27 -5.39
N GLU A 46 -32.59 16.94 -6.68
CA GLU A 46 -31.45 17.18 -7.56
C GLU A 46 -31.25 18.69 -7.78
N GLU A 47 -30.07 19.22 -7.39
CA GLU A 47 -29.62 20.54 -7.86
C GLU A 47 -28.68 20.34 -9.07
N GLU A 48 -29.10 20.91 -10.20
CA GLU A 48 -28.31 21.09 -11.41
C GLU A 48 -27.07 21.97 -11.12
N LEU A 49 -25.88 21.45 -11.33
CA LEU A 49 -24.62 22.23 -11.29
C LEU A 49 -24.46 23.01 -12.59
N GLU A 50 -24.64 24.32 -12.50
CA GLU A 50 -24.36 25.28 -13.57
C GLU A 50 -22.91 25.27 -14.01
N ASP A 51 -22.73 25.25 -15.31
CA ASP A 51 -21.52 25.34 -16.10
C ASP A 51 -20.69 26.59 -15.73
N ARG A 52 -19.53 26.44 -15.12
CA ARG A 52 -18.55 27.53 -14.93
C ARG A 52 -17.52 27.48 -16.07
N PRO A 53 -17.17 28.63 -16.68
CA PRO A 53 -16.21 28.65 -17.76
C PRO A 53 -14.83 28.24 -17.29
N SER A 54 -14.23 27.27 -18.00
CA SER A 54 -12.89 26.73 -17.77
C SER A 54 -11.83 27.82 -17.94
N SER A 55 -11.13 28.12 -16.85
CA SER A 55 -9.88 28.87 -16.91
C SER A 55 -8.70 27.92 -16.98
N ASN A 56 -7.89 28.13 -17.99
CA ASN A 56 -6.56 27.61 -18.28
C ASN A 56 -6.42 26.34 -19.14
N ASP A 57 -6.18 26.66 -20.38
CA ASP A 57 -5.79 25.86 -21.54
C ASP A 57 -4.37 25.22 -21.45
N ASN A 58 -3.80 25.10 -20.25
CA ASN A 58 -2.47 24.48 -20.05
C ASN A 58 -2.54 22.98 -19.71
N ARG A 59 -3.73 22.47 -19.36
CA ARG A 59 -3.91 21.07 -18.93
C ARG A 59 -3.76 20.06 -20.08
N ASP A 60 -4.07 20.46 -21.30
CA ASP A 60 -3.93 19.59 -22.49
C ASP A 60 -2.46 19.32 -22.87
N LYS A 61 -1.51 19.92 -22.14
CA LYS A 61 -0.06 19.79 -22.40
C LYS A 61 0.69 18.94 -21.37
N LEU A 62 0.07 18.55 -20.25
CA LEU A 62 0.71 17.68 -19.28
C LEU A 62 0.64 16.25 -19.82
N THR A 63 1.78 15.77 -20.29
CA THR A 63 2.01 14.38 -20.69
C THR A 63 2.84 13.69 -19.60
N GLY A 64 2.89 12.35 -19.64
CA GLY A 64 3.84 11.62 -18.79
C GLY A 64 5.27 12.17 -18.96
N ILE A 65 6.09 11.95 -17.96
CA ILE A 65 7.50 12.38 -17.99
C ILE A 65 8.42 11.26 -18.47
N SER A 66 9.60 11.65 -18.94
CA SER A 66 10.69 10.76 -19.34
C SER A 66 11.96 11.10 -18.57
N LYS A 67 12.98 10.24 -18.65
CA LYS A 67 14.29 10.47 -18.01
C LYS A 67 15.01 11.75 -18.48
N SER A 68 14.63 12.32 -19.62
CA SER A 68 15.19 13.57 -20.13
C SER A 68 14.53 14.82 -19.56
N ASP A 69 13.40 14.70 -18.87
CA ASP A 69 12.69 15.84 -18.29
C ASP A 69 13.30 16.32 -16.96
N GLY A 70 14.10 15.49 -16.31
CA GLY A 70 14.78 15.79 -15.06
C GLY A 70 14.78 14.61 -14.09
N PRO A 71 15.38 14.76 -12.91
CA PRO A 71 15.38 13.74 -11.87
C PRO A 71 13.96 13.38 -11.41
N VAL A 72 13.82 12.18 -10.83
CA VAL A 72 12.62 11.74 -10.11
C VAL A 72 12.97 11.58 -8.63
N ALA A 73 12.26 12.27 -7.75
CA ALA A 73 12.46 12.06 -6.32
C ALA A 73 11.56 10.92 -5.82
N VAL A 74 12.13 10.07 -4.95
CA VAL A 74 11.43 8.97 -4.31
C VAL A 74 11.44 9.18 -2.80
N THR A 75 10.29 9.44 -2.19
CA THR A 75 10.19 9.55 -0.74
C THR A 75 10.04 8.16 -0.13
N GLY A 76 10.57 7.98 1.09
CA GLY A 76 10.60 6.65 1.70
C GLY A 76 11.46 5.65 0.92
N ALA A 77 12.49 6.14 0.23
CA ALA A 77 13.36 5.39 -0.66
C ALA A 77 14.02 4.17 0.00
N SER A 78 14.35 4.24 1.29
CA SER A 78 14.93 3.12 2.04
C SER A 78 13.90 2.08 2.53
N GLY A 79 12.61 2.29 2.25
CA GLY A 79 11.55 1.36 2.60
C GLY A 79 11.38 0.24 1.58
N TYR A 80 10.57 -0.77 1.92
CA TYR A 80 10.38 -1.97 1.09
C TYR A 80 9.92 -1.67 -0.34
N ILE A 81 8.87 -0.88 -0.53
CA ILE A 81 8.40 -0.47 -1.87
C ILE A 81 9.35 0.57 -2.46
N GLY A 82 9.74 1.60 -1.68
CA GLY A 82 10.55 2.71 -2.18
C GLY A 82 11.89 2.26 -2.77
N SER A 83 12.58 1.30 -2.16
CA SER A 83 13.85 0.79 -2.70
C SER A 83 13.69 0.04 -4.01
N ARG A 84 12.58 -0.67 -4.22
CA ARG A 84 12.27 -1.30 -5.50
C ARG A 84 11.90 -0.28 -6.58
N VAL A 85 11.24 0.83 -6.19
CA VAL A 85 11.00 1.96 -7.10
C VAL A 85 12.31 2.61 -7.54
N VAL A 86 13.24 2.85 -6.59
CA VAL A 86 14.58 3.37 -6.91
C VAL A 86 15.30 2.44 -7.88
N GLU A 87 15.33 1.14 -7.60
CA GLU A 87 15.96 0.13 -8.46
C GLU A 87 15.35 0.14 -9.88
N ASP A 88 14.02 0.10 -10.01
CA ASP A 88 13.33 0.09 -11.31
C ASP A 88 13.61 1.37 -12.11
N LEU A 89 13.59 2.55 -11.48
CA LEU A 89 13.94 3.81 -12.11
C LEU A 89 15.39 3.82 -12.61
N MET A 90 16.34 3.35 -11.81
CA MET A 90 17.75 3.30 -12.19
C MET A 90 18.00 2.33 -13.35
N HIS A 91 17.30 1.20 -13.41
CA HIS A 91 17.35 0.28 -14.55
C HIS A 91 16.86 0.94 -15.84
N GLN A 92 15.96 1.91 -15.76
CA GLN A 92 15.47 2.67 -16.93
C GLN A 92 16.28 3.93 -17.24
N GLY A 93 17.34 4.19 -16.47
CA GLY A 93 18.27 5.28 -16.70
C GLY A 93 17.87 6.62 -16.09
N TYR A 94 16.95 6.64 -15.14
CA TYR A 94 16.59 7.86 -14.40
C TYR A 94 17.66 8.25 -13.38
N GLN A 95 17.84 9.56 -13.19
CA GLN A 95 18.51 10.10 -12.02
C GLN A 95 17.49 10.18 -10.88
N VAL A 96 17.83 9.59 -9.74
CA VAL A 96 16.90 9.43 -8.60
C VAL A 96 17.38 10.24 -7.40
N HIS A 97 16.56 11.16 -6.94
CA HIS A 97 16.71 11.81 -5.64
C HIS A 97 16.04 10.94 -4.56
N ALA A 98 16.81 10.12 -3.87
CA ALA A 98 16.30 9.17 -2.89
C ALA A 98 16.19 9.84 -1.51
N CYS A 99 14.96 10.13 -1.09
CA CYS A 99 14.67 10.79 0.18
C CYS A 99 14.63 9.78 1.31
N VAL A 100 15.53 9.93 2.28
CA VAL A 100 15.67 9.08 3.47
C VAL A 100 15.74 9.93 4.74
N ARG A 101 15.36 9.39 5.89
CA ARG A 101 15.34 10.16 7.15
C ARG A 101 16.72 10.45 7.73
N ASP A 102 17.68 9.60 7.44
CA ASP A 102 19.04 9.69 7.97
C ASP A 102 20.00 9.08 6.96
N VAL A 103 20.73 9.93 6.25
CA VAL A 103 21.70 9.52 5.23
C VAL A 103 22.97 8.88 5.84
N SER A 104 23.22 9.11 7.13
CA SER A 104 24.37 8.54 7.84
C SER A 104 24.11 7.12 8.36
N ASN A 105 22.87 6.66 8.35
CA ASN A 105 22.50 5.35 8.81
C ASN A 105 22.76 4.28 7.73
N GLU A 106 24.02 3.82 7.65
CA GLU A 106 24.46 2.83 6.66
C GLU A 106 23.51 1.64 6.56
N LYS A 107 23.07 1.06 7.68
CA LYS A 107 22.12 -0.06 7.67
C LYS A 107 20.83 0.23 6.91
N LYS A 108 20.42 1.49 6.87
CA LYS A 108 19.17 1.92 6.19
C LYS A 108 19.39 2.28 4.72
N VAL A 109 20.63 2.59 4.30
CA VAL A 109 20.89 3.13 2.96
C VAL A 109 21.84 2.30 2.11
N ASP A 110 22.64 1.38 2.69
CA ASP A 110 23.64 0.59 1.96
C ASP A 110 23.06 -0.16 0.76
N HIS A 111 21.88 -0.75 0.91
CA HIS A 111 21.23 -1.46 -0.19
C HIS A 111 20.87 -0.54 -1.37
N LEU A 112 20.61 0.76 -1.12
CA LEU A 112 20.40 1.77 -2.16
C LEU A 112 21.73 2.18 -2.81
N LEU A 113 22.75 2.48 -2.00
CA LEU A 113 24.06 2.88 -2.50
C LEU A 113 24.72 1.79 -3.32
N ASN A 114 24.51 0.52 -2.98
CA ASN A 114 24.99 -0.62 -3.73
C ASN A 114 24.42 -0.71 -5.15
N LEU A 115 23.26 -0.09 -5.45
CA LEU A 115 22.72 -0.02 -6.80
C LEU A 115 23.66 0.75 -7.74
N ASN A 116 24.38 1.79 -7.27
CA ASN A 116 25.36 2.52 -8.08
C ASN A 116 26.53 1.65 -8.56
N HIS A 117 26.79 0.54 -7.89
CA HIS A 117 27.87 -0.39 -8.23
C HIS A 117 27.44 -1.50 -9.19
N GLN A 118 26.16 -1.58 -9.54
CA GLN A 118 25.63 -2.62 -10.42
C GLN A 118 25.73 -2.28 -11.92
N GLY A 119 26.30 -1.12 -12.27
CA GLY A 119 26.44 -0.70 -13.68
C GLY A 119 25.13 -0.36 -14.35
N LEU A 120 24.13 0.10 -13.58
CA LEU A 120 22.86 0.59 -14.09
C LEU A 120 23.05 1.89 -14.86
N GLU A 121 22.16 2.18 -15.83
CA GLU A 121 22.22 3.42 -16.62
C GLU A 121 21.89 4.66 -15.78
N GLY A 122 21.00 4.52 -14.79
CA GLY A 122 20.60 5.59 -13.87
C GLY A 122 21.60 5.82 -12.74
N GLY A 123 21.32 6.84 -11.95
CA GLY A 123 22.10 7.19 -10.76
C GLY A 123 21.20 7.52 -9.56
N ILE A 124 21.77 7.46 -8.36
CA ILE A 124 21.08 7.79 -7.12
C ILE A 124 21.86 8.84 -6.35
N GLU A 125 21.15 9.84 -5.83
CA GLU A 125 21.62 10.80 -4.83
C GLU A 125 20.73 10.76 -3.60
N LEU A 126 21.34 10.66 -2.41
CA LEU A 126 20.60 10.61 -1.14
C LEU A 126 20.30 12.03 -0.63
N TYR A 127 19.07 12.23 -0.21
CA TYR A 127 18.61 13.48 0.44
C TYR A 127 18.00 13.15 1.80
N GLU A 128 18.46 13.87 2.84
CA GLU A 128 17.85 13.77 4.15
C GLU A 128 16.53 14.52 4.18
N SER A 129 15.45 13.83 4.55
CA SER A 129 14.10 14.39 4.56
C SER A 129 13.18 13.64 5.52
N ASP A 130 12.40 14.35 6.32
CA ASP A 130 11.43 13.78 7.26
C ASP A 130 10.00 14.25 6.93
N LEU A 131 9.06 13.32 6.87
CA LEU A 131 7.63 13.60 6.64
C LEU A 131 7.02 14.49 7.73
N LEU A 132 7.58 14.47 8.94
CA LEU A 132 7.10 15.27 10.05
C LEU A 132 7.60 16.73 10.02
N GLU A 133 8.62 17.00 9.19
CA GLU A 133 9.23 18.31 9.09
C GLU A 133 8.79 19.05 7.83
N LYS A 134 8.07 20.16 8.03
CA LYS A 134 7.65 21.03 6.94
C LYS A 134 8.84 21.62 6.20
N GLY A 135 8.87 21.45 4.87
CA GLY A 135 9.94 21.94 4.01
C GLY A 135 11.18 21.05 3.94
N SER A 136 11.24 19.92 4.65
CA SER A 136 12.39 19.00 4.60
C SER A 136 12.63 18.40 3.20
N TYR A 137 11.61 18.38 2.35
CA TYR A 137 11.71 17.88 0.97
C TYR A 137 12.09 18.93 -0.07
N ASP A 138 12.15 20.23 0.30
CA ASP A 138 12.34 21.31 -0.67
C ASP A 138 13.61 21.11 -1.50
N LYS A 139 14.74 20.81 -0.86
CA LYS A 139 16.01 20.57 -1.53
C LYS A 139 15.98 19.31 -2.40
N ALA A 140 15.33 18.24 -1.93
CA ALA A 140 15.26 16.99 -2.67
C ALA A 140 14.41 17.10 -3.94
N PHE A 141 13.40 17.98 -3.94
CA PHE A 141 12.47 18.16 -5.06
C PHE A 141 12.93 19.23 -6.06
N GLU A 142 13.97 20.00 -5.73
CA GLU A 142 14.51 21.02 -6.62
C GLU A 142 14.95 20.43 -7.96
N GLY A 143 14.38 20.94 -9.05
CA GLY A 143 14.65 20.48 -10.42
C GLY A 143 14.05 19.14 -10.80
N CYS A 144 13.34 18.45 -9.89
CA CYS A 144 12.67 17.20 -10.22
C CYS A 144 11.49 17.42 -11.16
N SER A 145 11.35 16.54 -12.14
CA SER A 145 10.18 16.49 -13.05
C SER A 145 9.06 15.61 -12.51
N GLY A 146 9.39 14.61 -11.70
CA GLY A 146 8.45 13.68 -11.08
C GLY A 146 8.76 13.40 -9.61
N ILE A 147 7.69 13.11 -8.87
CA ILE A 147 7.79 12.65 -7.48
C ILE A 147 7.05 11.33 -7.35
N ILE A 148 7.72 10.32 -6.80
CA ILE A 148 7.08 9.07 -6.37
C ILE A 148 7.06 9.04 -4.85
N HIS A 149 5.87 9.15 -4.28
CA HIS A 149 5.69 9.25 -2.84
C HIS A 149 5.33 7.91 -2.23
N CYS A 150 6.37 7.15 -1.77
CA CYS A 150 6.23 5.89 -1.05
C CYS A 150 6.34 6.06 0.46
N GLY A 151 6.72 7.22 0.93
CA GLY A 151 6.85 7.51 2.35
C GLY A 151 5.49 7.46 3.06
N ALA A 152 5.41 6.68 4.11
CA ALA A 152 4.27 6.68 5.02
C ALA A 152 4.78 6.45 6.43
N ALA A 153 4.54 7.38 7.34
CA ALA A 153 4.75 7.11 8.76
C ALA A 153 3.48 6.41 9.29
N LEU A 154 3.28 5.19 8.83
CA LEU A 154 2.26 4.31 9.38
C LEU A 154 2.62 4.02 10.82
N GLY A 155 2.03 4.78 11.74
CA GLY A 155 2.27 4.61 13.16
C GLY A 155 1.56 3.39 13.70
N PHE A 156 2.00 2.18 13.34
CA PHE A 156 1.59 0.97 14.06
C PHE A 156 1.91 1.05 15.56
N ASN A 157 2.81 1.96 15.94
CA ASN A 157 3.13 2.31 17.32
C ASN A 157 2.24 3.42 17.90
N ARG A 158 1.28 3.93 17.14
CA ARG A 158 0.35 4.97 17.61
C ARG A 158 -0.73 4.33 18.47
N GLU A 159 -1.10 5.01 19.55
CA GLU A 159 -2.00 4.44 20.56
C GLU A 159 -3.46 4.47 20.11
N THR A 160 -3.86 5.51 19.39
CA THR A 160 -5.26 5.75 19.02
C THR A 160 -5.52 5.70 17.50
N PRO A 161 -6.74 5.33 17.07
CA PRO A 161 -7.13 5.41 15.67
C PRO A 161 -7.00 6.83 15.09
N GLN A 162 -7.33 7.86 15.88
CA GLN A 162 -7.21 9.24 15.43
C GLN A 162 -5.76 9.61 15.11
N GLU A 163 -4.79 9.21 15.93
CA GLU A 163 -3.36 9.44 15.66
C GLU A 163 -2.88 8.73 14.39
N VAL A 164 -3.48 7.56 14.05
CA VAL A 164 -3.20 6.88 12.78
C VAL A 164 -3.68 7.73 11.60
N TYR A 165 -4.92 8.23 11.68
CA TYR A 165 -5.49 9.10 10.65
C TYR A 165 -4.69 10.38 10.48
N ASP A 166 -4.49 11.14 11.55
CA ASP A 166 -3.79 12.44 11.53
C ASP A 166 -2.34 12.27 11.01
N GLY A 167 -1.66 11.24 11.49
CA GLY A 167 -0.32 10.93 11.04
C GLY A 167 -0.24 10.61 9.55
N CYS A 168 -1.20 9.89 8.98
CA CYS A 168 -1.23 9.58 7.57
C CYS A 168 -1.63 10.79 6.70
N PHE A 169 -2.47 11.70 7.22
CA PHE A 169 -3.00 12.83 6.47
C PHE A 169 -2.05 14.02 6.46
N THR A 170 -1.68 14.54 7.65
CA THR A 170 -0.87 15.77 7.79
C THR A 170 0.50 15.66 7.12
N GLN A 171 1.12 14.49 7.13
CA GLN A 171 2.42 14.28 6.49
C GLN A 171 2.38 14.54 4.98
N ASN A 172 1.28 14.17 4.34
CA ASN A 172 1.11 14.38 2.91
C ASN A 172 0.94 15.87 2.55
N GLU A 173 0.39 16.69 3.45
CA GLU A 173 0.31 18.13 3.26
C GLU A 173 1.71 18.74 3.15
N HIS A 174 2.67 18.34 4.01
CA HIS A 174 4.06 18.81 3.96
C HIS A 174 4.74 18.47 2.63
N VAL A 175 4.51 17.24 2.12
CA VAL A 175 5.07 16.81 0.84
C VAL A 175 4.49 17.63 -0.32
N ILE A 176 3.17 17.82 -0.37
CA ILE A 176 2.50 18.59 -1.42
C ILE A 176 2.92 20.06 -1.40
N GLU A 177 3.11 20.65 -0.23
CA GLU A 177 3.66 22.01 -0.14
C GLU A 177 5.07 22.12 -0.74
N SER A 178 5.92 21.10 -0.54
CA SER A 178 7.26 21.06 -1.15
C SER A 178 7.18 20.86 -2.67
N VAL A 179 6.23 20.06 -3.18
CA VAL A 179 5.95 19.93 -4.61
C VAL A 179 5.60 21.28 -5.24
N LYS A 180 4.67 22.01 -4.62
CA LYS A 180 4.27 23.36 -5.09
C LYS A 180 5.43 24.34 -5.08
N ARG A 181 6.31 24.28 -4.05
CA ARG A 181 7.50 25.17 -3.99
C ARG A 181 8.56 24.83 -5.02
N ALA A 182 8.73 23.54 -5.37
CA ALA A 182 9.67 23.12 -6.40
C ALA A 182 9.33 23.71 -7.77
N GLY A 183 8.05 23.81 -8.14
CA GLY A 183 7.57 24.45 -9.35
C GLY A 183 7.96 23.78 -10.67
N THR A 184 8.74 22.70 -10.64
CA THR A 184 9.23 21.94 -11.80
C THR A 184 8.53 20.59 -11.98
N VAL A 185 7.83 20.14 -10.94
CA VAL A 185 7.16 18.84 -10.92
C VAL A 185 5.99 18.84 -11.89
N LYS A 186 5.95 17.84 -12.76
CA LYS A 186 4.86 17.61 -13.73
C LYS A 186 3.99 16.43 -13.32
N ARG A 187 4.56 15.46 -12.59
CA ARG A 187 3.91 14.20 -12.22
C ARG A 187 4.18 13.84 -10.75
N PHE A 188 3.10 13.55 -10.03
CA PHE A 188 3.15 13.07 -8.65
C PHE A 188 2.45 11.72 -8.57
N VAL A 189 3.18 10.66 -8.20
CA VAL A 189 2.61 9.32 -8.04
C VAL A 189 2.63 8.91 -6.57
N PHE A 190 1.46 8.65 -6.02
CA PHE A 190 1.25 8.35 -4.62
C PHE A 190 1.07 6.86 -4.37
N THR A 191 1.84 6.29 -3.46
CA THR A 191 1.57 4.95 -2.94
C THR A 191 0.41 5.00 -1.96
N SER A 192 -0.78 4.79 -2.46
CA SER A 192 -1.97 4.65 -1.65
C SER A 192 -2.11 3.21 -1.13
N SER A 193 -3.30 2.69 -1.11
CA SER A 193 -3.61 1.32 -0.71
C SER A 193 -4.96 0.94 -1.27
N PHE A 194 -5.20 -0.36 -1.48
CA PHE A 194 -6.56 -0.87 -1.70
C PHE A 194 -7.53 -0.48 -0.57
N ALA A 195 -7.02 -0.19 0.63
CA ALA A 195 -7.83 0.31 1.73
C ALA A 195 -8.59 1.63 1.40
N ALA A 196 -8.06 2.45 0.46
CA ALA A 196 -8.77 3.64 -0.02
C ALA A 196 -9.94 3.33 -0.96
N VAL A 197 -10.05 2.09 -1.42
CA VAL A 197 -11.07 1.59 -2.36
C VAL A 197 -12.08 0.72 -1.62
N GLY A 198 -11.55 -0.28 -0.88
CA GLY A 198 -12.33 -1.37 -0.33
C GLY A 198 -13.09 -1.01 0.94
N HIS A 199 -14.33 -1.46 1.02
CA HIS A 199 -15.17 -1.43 2.20
C HIS A 199 -16.22 -2.56 2.07
N PRO A 200 -17.04 -2.83 3.09
CA PRO A 200 -18.02 -3.90 3.01
C PRO A 200 -18.94 -3.78 1.79
N ARG A 201 -19.06 -4.86 1.03
CA ARG A 201 -19.87 -5.00 -0.17
C ARG A 201 -20.56 -6.38 -0.18
N PRO A 202 -21.61 -6.58 -1.00
CA PRO A 202 -22.20 -7.88 -1.19
C PRO A 202 -21.19 -8.94 -1.66
N GLU A 203 -21.49 -10.19 -1.33
CA GLU A 203 -20.73 -11.32 -1.85
C GLU A 203 -20.63 -11.26 -3.39
N GLY A 204 -19.44 -11.53 -3.91
CA GLY A 204 -19.19 -11.50 -5.35
C GLY A 204 -18.95 -10.13 -5.96
N TYR A 205 -19.02 -9.05 -5.18
CA TYR A 205 -18.69 -7.73 -5.68
C TYR A 205 -17.23 -7.65 -6.15
N VAL A 206 -17.00 -7.01 -7.29
CA VAL A 206 -15.67 -6.75 -7.84
C VAL A 206 -15.39 -5.26 -7.76
N PHE A 207 -14.40 -4.89 -6.97
CA PHE A 207 -13.98 -3.50 -6.83
C PHE A 207 -13.27 -3.00 -8.07
N THR A 208 -13.51 -1.75 -8.36
CA THR A 208 -12.86 -0.98 -9.44
C THR A 208 -12.22 0.28 -8.87
N GLU A 209 -11.45 0.96 -9.68
CA GLU A 209 -10.82 2.23 -9.36
C GLU A 209 -11.81 3.38 -9.11
N LYS A 210 -13.10 3.18 -9.43
CA LYS A 210 -14.18 4.15 -9.16
C LYS A 210 -14.71 4.06 -7.73
N ASP A 211 -14.46 2.94 -7.05
CA ASP A 211 -14.93 2.71 -5.69
C ASP A 211 -14.07 3.49 -4.69
N TRP A 212 -14.73 4.06 -3.68
CA TRP A 212 -14.06 4.74 -2.59
C TRP A 212 -14.44 4.14 -1.24
N CYS A 213 -13.46 4.02 -0.36
CA CYS A 213 -13.73 3.79 1.04
C CYS A 213 -14.59 4.94 1.59
N GLY A 214 -15.70 4.60 2.24
CA GLY A 214 -16.65 5.59 2.77
C GLY A 214 -17.82 5.91 1.84
N ASP A 215 -17.84 5.39 0.60
CA ASP A 215 -19.03 5.49 -0.23
C ASP A 215 -20.24 4.88 0.48
N ASN A 216 -21.34 5.61 0.48
CA ASN A 216 -22.57 5.12 1.07
C ASN A 216 -23.24 4.13 0.13
N VAL A 217 -23.21 2.84 0.51
CA VAL A 217 -23.89 1.78 -0.22
C VAL A 217 -24.98 1.20 0.65
N GLU A 218 -26.21 1.20 0.14
CA GLU A 218 -27.37 0.71 0.87
C GLU A 218 -27.14 -0.70 1.43
N GLY A 219 -27.28 -0.84 2.75
CA GLY A 219 -27.07 -2.07 3.49
C GLY A 219 -25.61 -2.43 3.84
N TYR A 220 -24.61 -1.65 3.37
CA TYR A 220 -23.19 -1.99 3.55
C TYR A 220 -22.28 -0.84 4.02
N GLY A 221 -22.72 0.41 4.00
CA GLY A 221 -21.87 1.57 4.08
C GLY A 221 -21.65 2.19 5.47
N GLY A 222 -22.49 1.89 6.46
CA GLY A 222 -22.62 2.73 7.66
C GLY A 222 -21.41 2.84 8.60
N ALA A 223 -20.43 1.90 8.56
CA ALA A 223 -19.31 1.89 9.51
C ALA A 223 -18.06 2.64 9.03
N TRP A 224 -17.87 2.79 7.72
CA TRP A 224 -16.66 3.35 7.11
C TRP A 224 -16.84 4.83 6.78
N THR A 225 -17.08 5.65 7.79
CA THR A 225 -17.30 7.08 7.69
C THR A 225 -16.30 7.88 8.51
N GLU A 226 -16.16 9.17 8.24
CA GLU A 226 -15.30 10.08 9.00
C GLU A 226 -15.65 10.10 10.49
N GLU A 227 -16.92 10.00 10.86
CA GLU A 227 -17.41 9.96 12.25
C GLU A 227 -16.90 8.71 13.00
N ASN A 228 -16.53 7.66 12.28
CA ASN A 228 -16.06 6.40 12.85
C ASN A 228 -14.54 6.27 12.87
N ILE A 229 -13.78 7.25 12.39
CA ILE A 229 -12.31 7.24 12.38
C ILE A 229 -11.75 6.97 13.78
N SER A 230 -12.27 7.65 14.80
CA SER A 230 -11.79 7.50 16.18
C SER A 230 -12.12 6.16 16.84
N LYS A 231 -12.97 5.34 16.21
CA LYS A 231 -13.47 4.09 16.79
C LYS A 231 -12.68 2.85 16.38
N ASN A 232 -12.02 2.87 15.20
CA ASN A 232 -11.36 1.69 14.66
C ASN A 232 -10.13 2.08 13.82
N ARG A 233 -8.99 1.39 14.04
CA ARG A 233 -7.73 1.66 13.34
C ARG A 233 -7.78 1.36 11.84
N ASP A 234 -8.53 0.33 11.45
CA ASP A 234 -8.66 -0.04 10.02
C ASP A 234 -9.48 1.02 9.29
N ILE A 235 -10.55 1.54 9.91
CA ILE A 235 -11.33 2.65 9.40
C ILE A 235 -10.45 3.91 9.31
N ALA A 236 -9.72 4.22 10.38
CA ALA A 236 -8.81 5.37 10.42
C ALA A 236 -7.79 5.32 9.27
N TYR A 237 -7.15 4.18 9.07
CA TYR A 237 -6.18 3.98 8.01
C TYR A 237 -6.82 4.10 6.61
N ALA A 238 -7.95 3.43 6.40
CA ALA A 238 -8.65 3.43 5.12
C ALA A 238 -9.14 4.84 4.74
N MET A 239 -9.77 5.53 5.67
CA MET A 239 -10.23 6.91 5.48
C MET A 239 -9.07 7.88 5.29
N ALA A 240 -7.96 7.70 6.03
CA ALA A 240 -6.75 8.52 5.82
C ALA A 240 -6.21 8.36 4.40
N LYS A 241 -6.13 7.13 3.88
CA LYS A 241 -5.68 6.87 2.50
C LYS A 241 -6.64 7.50 1.48
N ALA A 242 -7.95 7.28 1.62
CA ALA A 242 -8.95 7.87 0.71
C ALA A 242 -8.92 9.40 0.72
N ASN A 243 -8.90 10.02 1.91
CA ASN A 243 -8.89 11.47 2.03
C ASN A 243 -7.56 12.08 1.57
N THR A 244 -6.44 11.37 1.76
CA THR A 244 -5.13 11.78 1.21
C THR A 244 -5.17 11.81 -0.31
N GLU A 245 -5.69 10.78 -0.98
CA GLU A 245 -5.83 10.79 -2.44
C GLU A 245 -6.64 12.00 -2.91
N LYS A 246 -7.83 12.21 -2.32
CA LYS A 246 -8.70 13.36 -2.65
C LYS A 246 -7.99 14.71 -2.44
N MET A 247 -7.25 14.86 -1.34
CA MET A 247 -6.47 16.06 -1.03
C MET A 247 -5.38 16.30 -2.08
N ILE A 248 -4.64 15.27 -2.46
CA ILE A 248 -3.56 15.36 -3.45
C ILE A 248 -4.11 15.73 -4.82
N TYR A 249 -5.20 15.10 -5.27
CA TYR A 249 -5.83 15.42 -6.56
C TYR A 249 -6.36 16.84 -6.63
N LYS A 250 -6.99 17.29 -5.55
CA LYS A 250 -7.45 18.68 -5.42
C LYS A 250 -6.27 19.65 -5.46
N ALA A 251 -5.18 19.36 -4.76
CA ALA A 251 -4.00 20.20 -4.74
C ALA A 251 -3.35 20.31 -6.13
N ALA A 252 -3.33 19.21 -6.90
CA ALA A 252 -2.84 19.21 -8.28
C ALA A 252 -3.78 20.00 -9.22
N GLU A 253 -5.08 19.87 -9.02
CA GLU A 253 -6.08 20.64 -9.78
C GLU A 253 -5.96 22.15 -9.53
N GLU A 254 -5.79 22.56 -8.28
CA GLU A 254 -5.65 23.97 -7.90
C GLU A 254 -4.33 24.57 -8.38
N ASP A 255 -3.23 23.81 -8.33
CA ASP A 255 -1.90 24.26 -8.76
C ASP A 255 -1.79 24.34 -10.30
N GLY A 256 -2.28 23.33 -10.99
CA GLY A 256 -2.31 23.23 -12.46
C GLY A 256 -0.97 22.95 -13.13
N ASN A 257 0.15 22.81 -12.38
CA ASN A 257 1.48 22.53 -12.92
C ASN A 257 1.83 21.04 -12.89
N PHE A 258 1.14 20.23 -12.09
CA PHE A 258 1.36 18.78 -12.02
C PHE A 258 0.05 17.98 -12.02
N GLU A 259 0.15 16.74 -12.41
CA GLU A 259 -0.93 15.75 -12.28
C GLU A 259 -0.58 14.74 -11.22
N ALA A 260 -1.57 14.32 -10.44
CA ALA A 260 -1.43 13.35 -9.36
C ALA A 260 -2.15 12.04 -9.66
N ILE A 261 -1.49 10.92 -9.37
CA ILE A 261 -1.94 9.57 -9.65
C ILE A 261 -1.76 8.73 -8.39
N SER A 262 -2.66 7.78 -8.13
CA SER A 262 -2.52 6.82 -7.03
C SER A 262 -2.31 5.41 -7.52
N ILE A 263 -1.40 4.72 -6.86
CA ILE A 263 -1.21 3.28 -6.94
C ILE A 263 -1.79 2.65 -5.68
N ASN A 264 -2.74 1.72 -5.85
CA ASN A 264 -3.56 1.14 -4.79
C ASN A 264 -3.29 -0.37 -4.64
N PRO A 265 -2.13 -0.76 -4.09
CA PRO A 265 -1.79 -2.18 -3.98
C PRO A 265 -2.59 -2.88 -2.88
N LEU A 266 -2.84 -4.18 -3.07
CA LEU A 266 -3.33 -5.10 -2.05
C LEU A 266 -2.15 -5.62 -1.21
N HIS A 267 -2.01 -6.94 -1.05
CA HIS A 267 -1.02 -7.55 -0.17
C HIS A 267 0.34 -7.62 -0.88
N VAL A 268 1.19 -6.61 -0.65
CA VAL A 268 2.49 -6.52 -1.31
C VAL A 268 3.47 -7.53 -0.70
N ILE A 269 3.93 -8.47 -1.51
CA ILE A 269 4.98 -9.44 -1.17
C ILE A 269 6.07 -9.43 -2.25
N GLY A 270 7.15 -10.14 -2.06
CA GLY A 270 8.25 -10.19 -3.02
C GLY A 270 9.62 -10.13 -2.33
N PRO A 271 10.71 -10.22 -3.09
CA PRO A 271 12.05 -10.31 -2.54
C PRO A 271 12.47 -9.03 -1.81
N LEU A 272 13.07 -9.22 -0.62
CA LEU A 272 13.64 -8.16 0.20
C LEU A 272 15.02 -7.75 -0.35
N MET A 273 15.34 -6.45 -0.31
CA MET A 273 16.69 -5.94 -0.63
C MET A 273 17.56 -5.75 0.63
N SER A 274 16.93 -5.69 1.80
CA SER A 274 17.58 -5.46 3.08
C SER A 274 16.81 -6.15 4.20
N ASP A 275 17.50 -6.52 5.28
CA ASP A 275 16.87 -7.02 6.51
C ASP A 275 15.90 -6.02 7.15
N ASN A 276 16.14 -4.72 6.93
CA ASN A 276 15.24 -3.66 7.35
C ASN A 276 13.84 -3.73 6.72
N HIS A 277 13.67 -4.45 5.62
CA HIS A 277 12.39 -4.66 4.97
C HIS A 277 11.53 -5.71 5.66
N ASN A 278 12.09 -6.49 6.59
CA ASN A 278 11.38 -7.47 7.40
C ASN A 278 10.68 -6.79 8.58
N GLN A 279 9.75 -5.88 8.28
CA GLN A 279 9.07 -5.09 9.30
C GLN A 279 7.84 -5.80 9.84
N PHE A 280 7.69 -5.77 11.16
CA PHE A 280 6.54 -6.32 11.85
C PHE A 280 5.21 -5.79 11.27
N PHE A 281 4.23 -6.67 11.08
CA PHE A 281 2.93 -6.42 10.45
C PHE A 281 2.93 -6.12 8.94
N SER A 282 4.06 -6.19 8.24
CA SER A 282 4.04 -6.15 6.77
C SER A 282 3.70 -7.53 6.19
N TRP A 283 3.16 -7.55 4.96
CA TRP A 283 2.74 -8.81 4.35
C TRP A 283 3.90 -9.77 4.07
N GLN A 284 5.04 -9.27 3.59
CA GLN A 284 6.26 -10.06 3.42
C GLN A 284 6.78 -10.60 4.76
N PHE A 285 6.63 -9.85 5.87
CA PHE A 285 6.98 -10.35 7.20
C PHE A 285 6.20 -11.63 7.54
N PHE A 286 4.91 -11.67 7.23
CA PHE A 286 4.09 -12.85 7.47
C PHE A 286 4.55 -14.06 6.66
N ILE A 287 4.95 -13.88 5.38
CA ILE A 287 5.56 -14.96 4.59
C ILE A 287 6.82 -15.50 5.30
N GLY A 288 7.70 -14.62 5.76
CA GLY A 288 8.89 -15.01 6.51
C GLY A 288 8.58 -15.78 7.79
N GLN A 289 7.50 -15.43 8.48
CA GLN A 289 7.07 -16.15 9.67
C GLN A 289 6.51 -17.54 9.33
N LEU A 290 5.73 -17.68 8.27
CA LEU A 290 5.28 -18.99 7.80
C LEU A 290 6.46 -19.90 7.48
N LEU A 291 7.50 -19.38 6.80
CA LEU A 291 8.72 -20.11 6.50
C LEU A 291 9.50 -20.54 7.77
N LYS A 292 9.36 -19.82 8.89
CA LYS A 292 9.94 -20.17 10.20
C LYS A 292 9.12 -21.18 10.99
N GLY A 293 8.02 -21.67 10.45
CA GLY A 293 7.14 -22.60 11.15
C GLY A 293 6.29 -21.94 12.23
N LEU A 294 6.21 -20.61 12.25
CA LEU A 294 5.42 -19.92 13.26
C LEU A 294 3.95 -19.90 12.86
N ASP A 295 3.12 -20.39 13.79
CA ASP A 295 1.66 -20.30 13.71
C ASP A 295 1.22 -19.05 14.46
N PHE A 296 0.55 -18.15 13.76
CA PHE A 296 0.08 -16.91 14.37
C PHE A 296 -1.25 -17.14 15.07
N GLY A 297 -1.28 -17.00 16.39
CA GLY A 297 -2.52 -16.91 17.17
C GLY A 297 -3.47 -15.83 16.63
N TYR A 298 -2.91 -14.72 16.13
CA TYR A 298 -3.63 -13.66 15.41
C TYR A 298 -4.38 -14.18 14.17
N TRP A 299 -3.80 -15.13 13.43
CA TRP A 299 -4.47 -15.78 12.31
C TRP A 299 -5.56 -16.73 12.77
N LYS A 300 -5.34 -17.48 13.86
CA LYS A 300 -6.38 -18.32 14.48
C LYS A 300 -7.61 -17.52 14.87
N GLU A 301 -7.47 -16.34 15.39
CA GLU A 301 -8.61 -15.50 15.76
C GLU A 301 -9.34 -14.89 14.57
N ARG A 302 -8.63 -14.50 13.51
CA ARG A 302 -9.26 -14.16 12.22
C ARG A 302 -9.86 -15.38 11.53
N GLN A 303 -9.30 -16.54 11.73
CA GLN A 303 -9.76 -17.84 11.24
C GLN A 303 -10.94 -18.42 12.04
N LEU A 304 -11.32 -17.86 13.18
CA LEU A 304 -12.64 -18.16 13.81
C LEU A 304 -13.81 -17.83 12.88
N ARG A 305 -13.57 -17.10 11.81
CA ARG A 305 -14.45 -16.99 10.64
C ARG A 305 -14.26 -18.12 9.63
N GLY A 306 -13.61 -19.20 10.04
CA GLY A 306 -13.33 -20.37 9.24
C GLY A 306 -12.33 -20.08 8.12
N SER A 307 -11.05 -20.46 8.24
CA SER A 307 -10.02 -20.52 7.15
C SER A 307 -10.20 -19.55 5.96
N THR A 308 -10.84 -18.41 6.18
CA THR A 308 -11.43 -17.54 5.17
C THR A 308 -10.58 -16.31 4.86
N MET A 309 -9.39 -16.15 5.49
CA MET A 309 -8.51 -15.10 5.02
C MET A 309 -8.00 -15.44 3.64
N LEU A 310 -8.52 -14.72 2.68
CA LEU A 310 -8.06 -14.76 1.32
C LEU A 310 -6.93 -13.74 1.16
N TRP A 311 -5.72 -14.23 0.93
CA TRP A 311 -4.63 -13.40 0.44
C TRP A 311 -4.97 -12.97 -0.98
N ASN A 312 -4.70 -11.72 -1.29
CA ASN A 312 -4.69 -11.22 -2.66
C ASN A 312 -3.35 -10.50 -2.87
N MET A 313 -2.39 -11.24 -3.39
CA MET A 313 -0.98 -10.88 -3.39
C MET A 313 -0.61 -10.13 -4.67
N VAL A 314 0.36 -9.23 -4.55
CA VAL A 314 1.02 -8.54 -5.68
C VAL A 314 2.52 -8.45 -5.41
N ASP A 315 3.32 -8.62 -6.46
CA ASP A 315 4.78 -8.51 -6.35
C ASP A 315 5.21 -7.05 -6.13
N VAL A 316 6.13 -6.84 -5.21
CA VAL A 316 6.69 -5.51 -4.91
C VAL A 316 7.36 -4.87 -6.13
N ARG A 317 7.90 -5.68 -7.05
CA ARG A 317 8.51 -5.21 -8.31
C ARG A 317 7.46 -4.74 -9.30
N ASP A 318 6.27 -5.36 -9.32
CA ASP A 318 5.13 -4.88 -10.12
C ASP A 318 4.59 -3.57 -9.56
N VAL A 319 4.53 -3.46 -8.22
CA VAL A 319 4.18 -2.19 -7.56
C VAL A 319 5.19 -1.10 -7.95
N ALA A 320 6.49 -1.38 -7.90
CA ALA A 320 7.54 -0.44 -8.30
C ALA A 320 7.40 -0.03 -9.76
N ARG A 321 7.25 -1.00 -10.66
CA ARG A 321 7.04 -0.77 -12.10
C ARG A 321 5.79 0.07 -12.37
N ALA A 322 4.68 -0.19 -11.67
CA ALA A 322 3.46 0.59 -11.83
C ALA A 322 3.65 2.07 -11.43
N HIS A 323 4.45 2.34 -10.39
CA HIS A 323 4.80 3.73 -10.02
C HIS A 323 5.55 4.44 -11.15
N ARG A 324 6.58 3.79 -11.72
CA ARG A 324 7.32 4.38 -12.86
C ARG A 324 6.41 4.54 -14.08
N LEU A 325 5.67 3.51 -14.45
CA LEU A 325 4.74 3.59 -15.59
C LEU A 325 3.67 4.67 -15.38
N GLY A 326 3.18 4.87 -14.15
CA GLY A 326 2.30 5.97 -13.81
C GLY A 326 2.95 7.34 -13.99
N THR A 327 4.27 7.45 -13.77
CA THR A 327 5.01 8.69 -14.10
C THR A 327 5.14 8.92 -15.60
N GLU A 328 5.35 7.86 -16.37
CA GLU A 328 5.63 7.91 -17.81
C GLU A 328 4.37 7.97 -18.69
N SER A 329 3.26 7.39 -18.21
CA SER A 329 2.06 7.19 -19.06
C SER A 329 1.38 8.50 -19.44
N PRO A 330 1.18 8.75 -20.75
CA PRO A 330 0.35 9.86 -21.21
C PRO A 330 -1.15 9.61 -20.99
N ASN A 331 -1.55 8.37 -20.71
CA ASN A 331 -2.96 8.00 -20.47
C ASN A 331 -3.39 8.31 -19.03
N ALA A 332 -2.46 8.26 -18.08
CA ALA A 332 -2.72 8.58 -16.70
C ALA A 332 -2.92 10.10 -16.53
N LYS A 333 -4.01 10.49 -15.89
CA LYS A 333 -4.41 11.90 -15.67
C LYS A 333 -4.58 12.20 -14.18
N ASN A 334 -4.72 13.46 -13.85
CA ASN A 334 -5.02 13.84 -12.48
C ASN A 334 -6.26 13.09 -11.96
N GLY A 335 -6.11 12.39 -10.85
CA GLY A 335 -7.15 11.56 -10.26
C GLY A 335 -7.19 10.11 -10.76
N SER A 336 -6.31 9.70 -11.69
CA SER A 336 -6.19 8.30 -12.07
C SER A 336 -5.72 7.46 -10.88
N ARG A 337 -6.40 6.31 -10.70
CA ARG A 337 -6.13 5.34 -9.65
C ARG A 337 -5.86 3.99 -10.30
N TYR A 338 -4.97 3.20 -9.73
CA TYR A 338 -4.63 1.88 -10.27
C TYR A 338 -4.56 0.86 -9.15
N ILE A 339 -5.55 -0.03 -9.11
CA ILE A 339 -5.56 -1.17 -8.19
C ILE A 339 -4.51 -2.17 -8.65
N LEU A 340 -3.66 -2.62 -7.73
CA LEU A 340 -2.67 -3.65 -8.00
C LEU A 340 -2.92 -4.90 -7.18
N SER A 341 -3.23 -5.97 -7.90
CA SER A 341 -3.42 -7.33 -7.38
C SER A 341 -2.86 -8.32 -8.39
N ALA A 342 -2.98 -9.62 -8.13
CA ALA A 342 -2.66 -10.62 -9.14
C ALA A 342 -3.59 -10.49 -10.37
N THR A 343 -3.04 -10.74 -11.55
CA THR A 343 -3.74 -10.54 -12.83
C THR A 343 -4.91 -11.49 -13.06
N ASP A 344 -4.84 -12.71 -12.54
CA ASP A 344 -5.71 -13.84 -12.93
C ASP A 344 -6.20 -14.65 -11.73
N ARG A 345 -6.31 -14.07 -10.55
CA ARG A 345 -6.63 -14.77 -9.30
C ARG A 345 -5.56 -15.76 -8.80
N SER A 346 -4.43 -15.93 -9.49
CA SER A 346 -3.35 -16.80 -9.02
C SER A 346 -2.76 -16.34 -7.68
N GLY A 347 -2.83 -15.03 -7.39
CA GLY A 347 -2.45 -14.45 -6.11
C GLY A 347 -3.53 -14.52 -5.03
N GLU A 348 -4.74 -15.02 -5.35
CA GLU A 348 -5.81 -15.26 -4.38
C GLU A 348 -5.65 -16.64 -3.75
N MET A 349 -5.15 -16.69 -2.53
CA MET A 349 -4.92 -17.95 -1.81
C MET A 349 -5.45 -17.84 -0.38
N PHE A 350 -6.13 -18.89 0.08
CA PHE A 350 -6.33 -19.08 1.52
C PHE A 350 -4.99 -19.39 2.20
N THR A 351 -4.89 -19.17 3.50
CA THR A 351 -3.65 -19.43 4.25
C THR A 351 -3.19 -20.88 4.10
N TRP A 352 -4.09 -21.85 4.04
CA TRP A 352 -3.75 -23.26 3.82
C TRP A 352 -3.24 -23.54 2.40
N GLU A 353 -3.77 -22.86 1.35
CA GLU A 353 -3.25 -22.95 -0.01
C GLU A 353 -1.84 -22.35 -0.10
N LEU A 354 -1.65 -21.21 0.55
CA LEU A 354 -0.35 -20.55 0.65
C LEU A 354 0.68 -21.44 1.36
N GLN A 355 0.30 -22.09 2.48
CA GLN A 355 1.17 -23.03 3.17
C GLN A 355 1.55 -24.21 2.26
N ALA A 356 0.57 -24.79 1.55
CA ALA A 356 0.83 -25.90 0.62
C ALA A 356 1.81 -25.47 -0.49
N LYS A 357 1.61 -24.26 -1.06
CA LYS A 357 2.50 -23.71 -2.09
C LYS A 357 3.92 -23.44 -1.54
N LEU A 358 4.04 -22.92 -0.33
CA LEU A 358 5.34 -22.72 0.30
C LEU A 358 6.07 -24.05 0.58
N LYS A 359 5.34 -25.10 0.99
CA LYS A 359 5.92 -26.47 1.16
C LYS A 359 6.44 -27.03 -0.17
N GLU A 360 5.73 -26.77 -1.28
CA GLU A 360 6.16 -27.16 -2.63
C GLU A 360 7.45 -26.42 -3.05
N LEU A 361 7.51 -25.11 -2.81
CA LEU A 361 8.62 -24.24 -3.21
C LEU A 361 9.88 -24.40 -2.36
N PHE A 362 9.72 -24.82 -1.10
CA PHE A 362 10.80 -24.93 -0.10
C PHE A 362 10.77 -26.29 0.59
N PRO A 363 10.96 -27.41 -0.16
CA PRO A 363 10.89 -28.77 0.40
C PRO A 363 11.97 -29.06 1.46
N GLU A 364 13.02 -28.26 1.50
CA GLU A 364 14.09 -28.34 2.51
C GLU A 364 13.69 -27.77 3.87
N ILE A 365 12.61 -26.99 3.96
CA ILE A 365 12.08 -26.46 5.21
C ILE A 365 11.08 -27.45 5.79
N GLU A 366 11.48 -28.18 6.84
CA GLU A 366 10.67 -29.25 7.43
C GLU A 366 9.34 -28.77 7.99
N ASN A 367 9.34 -27.59 8.65
CA ASN A 367 8.18 -27.04 9.35
C ASN A 367 7.82 -25.68 8.77
N ILE A 368 6.89 -25.64 7.83
CA ILE A 368 6.28 -24.41 7.34
C ILE A 368 4.96 -24.20 8.11
N GLY A 369 4.86 -23.04 8.76
CA GLY A 369 3.68 -22.64 9.52
C GLY A 369 2.46 -22.38 8.62
N GLY A 370 1.34 -22.12 9.25
CA GLY A 370 0.06 -21.89 8.59
C GLY A 370 -1.00 -22.91 9.02
N GLU A 371 -2.12 -22.93 8.32
CA GLU A 371 -3.18 -23.88 8.59
C GLU A 371 -3.19 -25.03 7.59
N GLU A 372 -3.43 -26.23 8.11
CA GLU A 372 -3.81 -27.35 7.27
C GLU A 372 -5.31 -27.27 6.95
N MET A 373 -5.68 -27.69 5.74
CA MET A 373 -7.08 -27.79 5.36
C MET A 373 -7.76 -28.84 6.23
N GLU A 374 -8.77 -28.43 7.01
CA GLU A 374 -9.58 -29.39 7.74
C GLU A 374 -10.44 -30.22 6.78
N GLU A 375 -10.49 -31.52 7.03
CA GLU A 375 -11.30 -32.45 6.25
C GLU A 375 -12.79 -32.04 6.30
N GLY A 376 -13.42 -31.85 5.13
CA GLY A 376 -14.83 -31.47 5.02
C GLY A 376 -15.09 -29.94 4.97
N LYS A 377 -14.09 -29.07 5.04
CA LYS A 377 -14.29 -27.64 4.77
C LYS A 377 -14.50 -27.37 3.27
N PRO A 378 -15.36 -26.40 2.91
CA PRO A 378 -15.65 -26.12 1.53
C PRO A 378 -14.38 -25.69 0.78
N LYS A 379 -14.15 -26.31 -0.37
CA LYS A 379 -13.07 -25.96 -1.30
C LYS A 379 -13.39 -24.68 -2.10
N GLU A 380 -14.61 -24.19 -2.02
CA GLU A 380 -15.03 -22.99 -2.73
C GLU A 380 -14.57 -21.75 -1.98
N LYS A 381 -13.93 -20.85 -2.70
CA LYS A 381 -13.55 -19.52 -2.21
C LYS A 381 -14.84 -18.73 -2.03
N THR A 382 -15.36 -18.72 -0.80
CA THR A 382 -16.46 -17.83 -0.43
C THR A 382 -15.91 -16.42 -0.26
N TYR A 383 -16.58 -15.46 -0.85
CA TYR A 383 -16.02 -14.14 -1.10
C TYR A 383 -16.40 -13.13 -0.01
N ASP A 384 -15.88 -13.34 1.20
CA ASP A 384 -15.86 -12.29 2.22
C ASP A 384 -14.74 -11.28 1.97
N SER A 385 -13.83 -11.58 1.03
CA SER A 385 -12.71 -10.72 0.67
C SER A 385 -13.01 -9.96 -0.62
N PRO A 386 -12.55 -8.72 -0.72
CA PRO A 386 -12.73 -7.92 -1.91
C PRO A 386 -12.07 -8.61 -3.11
N ARG A 387 -12.80 -8.70 -4.20
CA ARG A 387 -12.24 -9.03 -5.51
C ARG A 387 -11.79 -7.76 -6.18
N SER A 388 -10.60 -7.78 -6.73
CA SER A 388 -10.09 -6.71 -7.57
C SER A 388 -8.98 -7.25 -8.45
N TYR A 389 -8.80 -6.63 -9.59
CA TYR A 389 -7.81 -7.03 -10.56
C TYR A 389 -7.04 -5.80 -11.03
N CYS A 390 -5.78 -6.00 -11.44
CA CYS A 390 -4.95 -4.92 -11.99
C CYS A 390 -5.22 -4.66 -13.48
N SER A 391 -6.44 -4.94 -13.95
CA SER A 391 -6.80 -4.83 -15.38
C SER A 391 -6.56 -3.44 -15.94
N LEU A 392 -6.94 -2.39 -15.22
CA LEU A 392 -6.75 -1.01 -15.67
C LEU A 392 -5.26 -0.64 -15.76
N ALA A 393 -4.44 -1.08 -14.79
CA ALA A 393 -3.01 -0.85 -14.83
C ALA A 393 -2.34 -1.56 -16.03
N ILE A 394 -2.84 -2.73 -16.42
CA ILE A 394 -2.36 -3.43 -17.63
C ILE A 394 -2.78 -2.65 -18.87
N GLU A 395 -4.04 -2.23 -18.96
CA GLU A 395 -4.61 -1.56 -20.13
C GLU A 395 -4.00 -0.17 -20.37
N GLU A 396 -3.94 0.68 -19.34
CA GLU A 396 -3.53 2.07 -19.46
C GLU A 396 -2.03 2.31 -19.26
N LEU A 397 -1.39 1.52 -18.37
CA LEU A 397 0.04 1.67 -18.07
C LEU A 397 0.91 0.66 -18.83
N GLY A 398 0.34 -0.39 -19.40
CA GLY A 398 1.10 -1.47 -19.99
C GLY A 398 1.84 -2.33 -18.95
N LEU A 399 1.29 -2.44 -17.73
CA LEU A 399 1.90 -3.22 -16.66
C LEU A 399 1.99 -4.70 -17.04
N SER A 400 3.18 -5.28 -16.93
CA SER A 400 3.40 -6.72 -16.93
C SER A 400 3.71 -7.19 -15.51
N THR A 401 3.20 -8.34 -15.11
CA THR A 401 3.30 -8.85 -13.74
C THR A 401 4.16 -10.10 -13.65
N TYR A 402 4.81 -10.27 -12.50
CA TYR A 402 5.46 -11.51 -12.12
C TYR A 402 4.42 -12.60 -11.82
N SER A 403 4.81 -13.87 -12.01
CA SER A 403 4.00 -14.97 -11.53
C SER A 403 4.00 -15.01 -10.00
N ILE A 404 2.89 -15.47 -9.40
CA ILE A 404 2.83 -15.60 -7.95
C ILE A 404 3.82 -16.64 -7.42
N GLU A 405 4.13 -17.65 -8.24
CA GLU A 405 5.12 -18.67 -7.91
C GLU A 405 6.53 -18.08 -7.82
N ASP A 406 6.95 -17.30 -8.82
CA ASP A 406 8.24 -16.59 -8.79
C ASP A 406 8.28 -15.60 -7.61
N THR A 407 7.19 -14.88 -7.37
CA THR A 407 7.07 -13.93 -6.27
C THR A 407 7.28 -14.60 -4.91
N LEU A 408 6.60 -15.72 -4.65
CA LEU A 408 6.74 -16.48 -3.40
C LEU A 408 8.12 -17.11 -3.27
N LYS A 409 8.64 -17.69 -4.37
CA LYS A 409 9.95 -18.32 -4.41
C LYS A 409 11.05 -17.30 -4.09
N GLU A 410 11.09 -16.18 -4.80
CA GLU A 410 12.10 -15.17 -4.61
C GLU A 410 11.94 -14.44 -3.26
N THR A 411 10.72 -14.31 -2.74
CA THR A 411 10.50 -13.83 -1.36
C THR A 411 11.25 -14.71 -0.38
N GLY A 412 11.01 -16.03 -0.38
CA GLY A 412 11.66 -16.96 0.54
C GLY A 412 13.18 -17.04 0.33
N ASP A 413 13.65 -17.02 -0.92
CA ASP A 413 15.09 -17.01 -1.21
C ASP A 413 15.77 -15.74 -0.67
N SER A 414 15.10 -14.58 -0.71
CA SER A 414 15.60 -13.35 -0.11
C SER A 414 15.72 -13.45 1.43
N TYR A 415 14.78 -14.13 2.08
CA TYR A 415 14.87 -14.42 3.52
C TYR A 415 16.08 -15.27 3.86
N LYS A 416 16.39 -16.30 3.04
CA LYS A 416 17.60 -17.13 3.21
C LYS A 416 18.88 -16.31 2.98
N ALA A 417 18.92 -15.54 1.90
CA ALA A 417 20.08 -14.72 1.54
C ALA A 417 20.42 -13.67 2.61
N LEU A 418 19.42 -13.13 3.29
CA LEU A 418 19.56 -12.16 4.37
C LEU A 418 19.70 -12.80 5.76
N ASN A 419 19.80 -14.13 5.87
CA ASN A 419 19.87 -14.88 7.13
C ASN A 419 18.70 -14.57 8.08
N LEU A 420 17.51 -14.44 7.54
CA LEU A 420 16.28 -14.13 8.27
C LEU A 420 15.39 -15.34 8.59
N LEU A 421 15.79 -16.56 8.14
CA LEU A 421 15.13 -17.82 8.45
C LEU A 421 15.76 -18.54 9.63
#